data_3874d9d6c03f6d3a0ca1d9b68d1cce53
#
_entry.id   3874d9d6c03f6d3a0ca1d9b68d1cce53
#
_cell.length_a   1.000
_cell.length_b   1.000
_cell.length_c   1.000
_cell.angle_alpha   90.00
_cell.angle_beta   90.00
_cell.angle_gamma   90.00
#
_symmetry.space_group_name_H-M   'P 1'
#
loop_
_entity.id
_entity.type
_entity.pdbx_description
1 polymer ?
#
loop_
_entity_poly.entity_id
_entity_poly.type
_entity_poly.pdbx_seq_one_letter_code
_entity_poly.pdbx_strand_id
1 'polypeptide(L)'
;MRSFGIPELIHEYAVVHSDGDPIAERLARTTQERFADRAQMNIGHDQGRFMQMLVEMTGARTVVEVGTFTGMSALWLARGLPDGGRLICFDLVDTYLDTAMEAWTAAGVADRIDMRIGPAADGLEELPDEPHVDLAFIDADKTGYLNYLVLLLP
;
A
#
# COMPACT_ATOMS: atom_id res chain seq x y z
N MET A 1 7.50 -0.87 -14.05
CA MET A 1 7.15 0.57 -14.30
C MET A 1 8.45 1.32 -14.52
N ARG A 2 8.62 2.04 -15.63
CA ARG A 2 9.84 2.82 -15.87
C ARG A 2 9.80 4.08 -15.01
N SER A 3 10.75 4.20 -14.10
CA SER A 3 10.93 5.42 -13.30
C SER A 3 11.33 6.58 -14.23
N PHE A 4 10.55 7.63 -14.26
CA PHE A 4 10.85 8.81 -15.08
C PHE A 4 12.19 9.42 -14.64
N GLY A 5 13.18 9.41 -15.52
CA GLY A 5 14.46 10.13 -15.35
C GLY A 5 15.57 9.36 -14.61
N ILE A 6 15.36 8.13 -14.15
CA ILE A 6 16.44 7.30 -13.60
C ILE A 6 17.02 6.42 -14.70
N PRO A 7 18.33 6.45 -14.97
CA PRO A 7 18.97 5.54 -15.91
C PRO A 7 18.69 4.07 -15.57
N GLU A 8 18.45 3.23 -16.56
CA GLU A 8 18.11 1.81 -16.39
C GLU A 8 19.12 1.08 -15.48
N LEU A 9 20.39 1.39 -15.61
CA LEU A 9 21.47 0.84 -14.78
C LEU A 9 21.29 1.15 -13.27
N ILE A 10 20.78 2.33 -12.93
CA ILE A 10 20.55 2.72 -11.52
C ILE A 10 19.29 2.00 -11.01
N HIS A 11 18.27 1.86 -11.84
CA HIS A 11 17.07 1.09 -11.48
C HIS A 11 17.44 -0.40 -11.26
N GLU A 12 18.18 -1.02 -12.16
CA GLU A 12 18.68 -2.39 -11.99
C GLU A 12 19.53 -2.53 -10.74
N TYR A 13 20.42 -1.59 -10.47
CA TYR A 13 21.22 -1.58 -9.25
C TYR A 13 20.34 -1.54 -7.98
N ALA A 14 19.36 -0.65 -7.93
CA ALA A 14 18.43 -0.55 -6.80
C ALA A 14 17.64 -1.84 -6.58
N VAL A 15 17.13 -2.45 -7.66
CA VAL A 15 16.38 -3.71 -7.60
C VAL A 15 17.26 -4.87 -7.12
N VAL A 16 18.46 -5.00 -7.65
CA VAL A 16 19.41 -6.10 -7.29
C VAL A 16 19.92 -5.97 -5.86
N HIS A 17 20.03 -4.74 -5.34
CA HIS A 17 20.52 -4.48 -3.99
C HIS A 17 19.38 -4.26 -2.97
N SER A 18 18.12 -4.34 -3.40
CA SER A 18 17.00 -4.49 -2.48
C SER A 18 16.98 -5.94 -2.03
N ASP A 19 17.16 -6.20 -0.74
CA ASP A 19 17.02 -7.55 -0.19
C ASP A 19 15.67 -8.15 -0.63
N GLY A 20 15.71 -9.31 -1.28
CA GLY A 20 14.52 -10.01 -1.73
C GLY A 20 13.56 -10.29 -0.57
N ASP A 21 12.28 -10.13 -0.81
CA ASP A 21 11.24 -10.47 0.15
C ASP A 21 10.39 -11.62 -0.38
N PRO A 22 10.51 -12.84 0.17
CA PRO A 22 9.81 -14.01 -0.36
C PRO A 22 8.27 -13.88 -0.38
N ILE A 23 7.69 -13.10 0.55
CA ILE A 23 6.24 -12.88 0.61
C ILE A 23 5.82 -11.90 -0.48
N ALA A 24 6.51 -10.78 -0.62
CA ALA A 24 6.24 -9.80 -1.65
C ALA A 24 6.48 -10.38 -3.06
N GLU A 25 7.52 -11.18 -3.26
CA GLU A 25 7.76 -11.90 -4.51
C GLU A 25 6.64 -12.90 -4.83
N ARG A 26 6.16 -13.65 -3.83
CA ARG A 26 5.03 -14.55 -4.00
C ARG A 26 3.76 -13.77 -4.34
N LEU A 27 3.49 -12.67 -3.65
CA LEU A 27 2.35 -11.80 -3.95
C LEU A 27 2.40 -11.28 -5.39
N ALA A 28 3.56 -10.80 -5.84
CA ALA A 28 3.74 -10.34 -7.22
C ALA A 28 3.46 -11.45 -8.25
N ARG A 29 3.97 -12.67 -8.01
CA ARG A 29 3.68 -13.84 -8.87
C ARG A 29 2.20 -14.20 -8.87
N THR A 30 1.58 -14.29 -7.70
CA THR A 30 0.15 -14.59 -7.58
C THR A 30 -0.71 -13.54 -8.28
N THR A 31 -0.34 -12.26 -8.15
CA THR A 31 -1.00 -11.16 -8.88
C THR A 31 -0.86 -11.33 -10.38
N GLN A 32 0.34 -11.67 -10.86
CA GLN A 32 0.57 -11.92 -12.29
C GLN A 32 -0.23 -13.13 -12.81
N GLU A 33 -0.38 -14.18 -12.02
CA GLU A 33 -1.11 -15.38 -12.39
C GLU A 33 -2.63 -15.17 -12.40
N ARG A 34 -3.17 -14.48 -11.38
CA ARG A 34 -4.62 -14.28 -11.21
C ARG A 34 -5.17 -13.07 -11.97
N PHE A 35 -4.34 -12.02 -12.15
CA PHE A 35 -4.77 -10.71 -12.66
C PHE A 35 -3.76 -10.12 -13.66
N ALA A 36 -3.33 -10.92 -14.63
CA ALA A 36 -2.26 -10.60 -15.60
C ALA A 36 -2.46 -9.25 -16.30
N ASP A 37 -3.70 -8.92 -16.67
CA ASP A 37 -4.08 -7.68 -17.35
C ASP A 37 -3.93 -6.43 -16.49
N ARG A 38 -3.83 -6.60 -15.17
CA ARG A 38 -3.73 -5.53 -14.16
C ARG A 38 -2.46 -5.61 -13.30
N ALA A 39 -1.62 -6.62 -13.49
CA ALA A 39 -0.43 -6.84 -12.65
C ALA A 39 0.54 -5.65 -12.64
N GLN A 40 0.55 -4.83 -13.71
CA GLN A 40 1.33 -3.60 -13.79
C GLN A 40 0.88 -2.51 -12.80
N MET A 41 -0.27 -2.67 -12.14
CA MET A 41 -0.72 -1.75 -11.07
C MET A 41 0.03 -1.97 -9.76
N ASN A 42 0.70 -3.12 -9.57
CA ASN A 42 1.53 -3.33 -8.40
C ASN A 42 2.69 -2.34 -8.35
N ILE A 43 2.98 -1.84 -7.16
CA ILE A 43 4.21 -1.10 -6.91
C ILE A 43 5.44 -2.01 -6.99
N GLY A 44 6.61 -1.45 -7.27
CA GLY A 44 7.89 -2.15 -7.23
C GLY A 44 8.36 -2.43 -5.79
N HIS A 45 9.29 -3.37 -5.64
CA HIS A 45 9.89 -3.69 -4.33
C HIS A 45 10.66 -2.50 -3.74
N ASP A 46 11.37 -1.76 -4.55
CA ASP A 46 12.10 -0.54 -4.19
C ASP A 46 11.15 0.52 -3.63
N GLN A 47 10.02 0.75 -4.28
CA GLN A 47 8.97 1.65 -3.80
C GLN A 47 8.39 1.14 -2.47
N GLY A 48 8.10 -0.15 -2.36
CA GLY A 48 7.58 -0.76 -1.13
C GLY A 48 8.53 -0.57 0.05
N ARG A 49 9.83 -0.85 -0.14
CA ARG A 49 10.86 -0.61 0.87
C ARG A 49 10.95 0.86 1.28
N PHE A 50 10.88 1.76 0.32
CA PHE A 50 10.87 3.20 0.59
C PHE A 50 9.64 3.60 1.44
N MET A 51 8.47 3.08 1.14
CA MET A 51 7.25 3.34 1.91
C MET A 51 7.35 2.82 3.34
N GLN A 52 7.87 1.60 3.54
CA GLN A 52 8.16 1.05 4.86
C GLN A 52 9.10 1.97 5.64
N MET A 53 10.20 2.39 5.02
CA MET A 53 11.18 3.30 5.63
C MET A 53 10.53 4.63 6.03
N LEU A 54 9.63 5.20 5.22
CA LEU A 54 8.92 6.44 5.57
C LEU A 54 8.06 6.27 6.83
N VAL A 55 7.31 5.16 6.94
CA VAL A 55 6.52 4.86 8.14
C VAL A 55 7.41 4.74 9.37
N GLU A 56 8.53 4.00 9.27
CA GLU A 56 9.49 3.82 10.36
C GLU A 56 10.14 5.14 10.79
N MET A 57 10.60 5.95 9.82
CA MET A 57 11.29 7.21 10.10
C MET A 57 10.37 8.29 10.69
N THR A 58 9.11 8.32 10.28
CA THR A 58 8.12 9.27 10.82
C THR A 58 7.51 8.80 12.13
N GLY A 59 7.64 7.51 12.44
CA GLY A 59 6.96 6.90 13.58
C GLY A 59 5.44 6.89 13.44
N ALA A 60 4.94 6.91 12.19
CA ALA A 60 3.52 6.94 11.88
C ALA A 60 2.79 5.77 12.53
N ARG A 61 1.70 6.05 13.24
CA ARG A 61 0.86 5.07 13.93
C ARG A 61 -0.48 4.86 13.25
N THR A 62 -1.00 5.88 12.59
CA THR A 62 -2.22 5.82 11.80
C THR A 62 -1.87 6.14 10.35
N VAL A 63 -1.91 5.13 9.51
CA VAL A 63 -1.62 5.25 8.08
C VAL A 63 -2.90 4.97 7.30
N VAL A 64 -3.15 5.75 6.25
CA VAL A 64 -4.29 5.56 5.34
C VAL A 64 -3.77 5.23 3.95
N GLU A 65 -4.40 4.25 3.30
CA GLU A 65 -4.17 3.92 1.90
C GLU A 65 -5.46 4.02 1.10
N VAL A 66 -5.42 4.70 -0.02
CA VAL A 66 -6.53 4.79 -0.97
C VAL A 66 -6.14 4.14 -2.29
N GLY A 67 -6.74 3.01 -2.59
CA GLY A 67 -6.38 2.11 -3.70
C GLY A 67 -5.41 1.03 -3.25
N THR A 68 -5.92 -0.15 -2.92
CA THR A 68 -5.16 -1.24 -2.30
C THR A 68 -4.80 -2.33 -3.29
N PHE A 69 -5.67 -2.59 -4.28
CA PHE A 69 -5.49 -3.65 -5.26
C PHE A 69 -5.19 -5.01 -4.59
N THR A 70 -4.09 -5.69 -4.95
CA THR A 70 -3.70 -6.98 -4.34
C THR A 70 -2.87 -6.83 -3.06
N GLY A 71 -2.76 -5.58 -2.52
CA GLY A 71 -2.22 -5.32 -1.19
C GLY A 71 -0.70 -5.25 -1.09
N MET A 72 0.02 -5.01 -2.18
CA MET A 72 1.49 -4.91 -2.16
C MET A 72 1.97 -3.71 -1.34
N SER A 73 1.42 -2.53 -1.58
CA SER A 73 1.73 -1.31 -0.83
C SER A 73 1.32 -1.42 0.64
N ALA A 74 0.12 -1.95 0.91
CA ALA A 74 -0.36 -2.22 2.26
C ALA A 74 0.57 -3.16 3.04
N LEU A 75 1.11 -4.20 2.40
CA LEU A 75 2.09 -5.11 3.01
C LEU A 75 3.30 -4.34 3.56
N TRP A 76 3.87 -3.44 2.75
CA TRP A 76 5.06 -2.68 3.12
C TRP A 76 4.76 -1.58 4.15
N LEU A 77 3.65 -0.85 3.99
CA LEU A 77 3.21 0.14 4.97
C LEU A 77 2.97 -0.50 6.35
N ALA A 78 2.25 -1.63 6.39
CA ALA A 78 1.95 -2.32 7.64
C ALA A 78 3.20 -2.87 8.35
N ARG A 79 4.23 -3.26 7.61
CA ARG A 79 5.52 -3.68 8.17
C ARG A 79 6.27 -2.55 8.87
N GLY A 80 6.15 -1.33 8.37
CA GLY A 80 6.76 -0.16 8.96
C GLY A 80 6.07 0.33 10.23
N LEU A 81 4.85 -0.12 10.52
CA LEU A 81 4.09 0.33 11.67
C LEU A 81 4.72 -0.11 12.99
N PRO A 82 4.78 0.78 13.99
CA PRO A 82 5.16 0.40 15.35
C PRO A 82 4.07 -0.46 16.02
N ASP A 83 4.38 -1.01 17.19
CA ASP A 83 3.40 -1.77 17.98
C ASP A 83 2.16 -0.93 18.30
N GLY A 84 0.99 -1.49 18.02
CA GLY A 84 -0.31 -0.82 18.14
C GLY A 84 -0.59 0.24 17.07
N GLY A 85 0.26 0.35 16.04
CA GLY A 85 -0.04 1.11 14.83
C GLY A 85 -1.04 0.38 13.94
N ARG A 86 -1.76 1.11 13.12
CA ARG A 86 -2.77 0.56 12.18
C ARG A 86 -2.69 1.21 10.82
N LEU A 87 -3.05 0.43 9.81
CA LEU A 87 -3.23 0.86 8.44
C LEU A 87 -4.71 0.72 8.07
N ILE A 88 -5.34 1.79 7.61
CA ILE A 88 -6.70 1.78 7.09
C ILE A 88 -6.61 1.83 5.58
N CYS A 89 -7.12 0.79 4.92
CA CYS A 89 -7.08 0.63 3.47
C CYS A 89 -8.47 0.80 2.87
N PHE A 90 -8.56 1.47 1.74
CA PHE A 90 -9.78 1.60 0.96
C PHE A 90 -9.59 1.04 -0.45
N ASP A 91 -10.51 0.21 -0.89
CA ASP A 91 -10.62 -0.20 -2.29
C ASP A 91 -12.10 -0.27 -2.69
N LEU A 92 -12.39 0.04 -3.95
CA LEU A 92 -13.76 0.06 -4.46
C LEU A 92 -14.37 -1.35 -4.55
N VAL A 93 -13.53 -2.38 -4.72
CA VAL A 93 -13.96 -3.77 -4.96
C VAL A 93 -13.23 -4.75 -4.05
N ASP A 94 -13.88 -5.85 -3.74
CA ASP A 94 -13.34 -6.96 -2.94
C ASP A 94 -12.62 -8.04 -3.77
N THR A 95 -12.62 -7.90 -5.08
CA THR A 95 -12.09 -8.90 -6.04
C THR A 95 -10.66 -9.35 -5.71
N TYR A 96 -9.85 -8.47 -5.12
CA TYR A 96 -8.45 -8.72 -4.84
C TYR A 96 -8.17 -9.11 -3.38
N LEU A 97 -9.19 -9.03 -2.51
CA LEU A 97 -9.07 -9.13 -1.06
C LEU A 97 -8.46 -10.46 -0.62
N ASP A 98 -8.91 -11.58 -1.19
CA ASP A 98 -8.37 -12.91 -0.83
C ASP A 98 -6.86 -13.00 -1.09
N THR A 99 -6.39 -12.44 -2.22
CA THR A 99 -4.96 -12.43 -2.56
C THR A 99 -4.16 -11.55 -1.59
N ALA A 100 -4.69 -10.41 -1.22
CA ALA A 100 -4.10 -9.51 -0.23
C ALA A 100 -4.03 -10.17 1.15
N MET A 101 -5.12 -10.75 1.62
CA MET A 101 -5.21 -11.42 2.92
C MET A 101 -4.27 -12.62 3.04
N GLU A 102 -4.10 -13.43 1.97
CA GLU A 102 -3.11 -14.50 1.93
C GLU A 102 -1.68 -13.97 2.21
N ALA A 103 -1.31 -12.86 1.58
CA ALA A 103 0.02 -12.25 1.74
C ALA A 103 0.20 -11.58 3.10
N TRP A 104 -0.79 -10.80 3.55
CA TRP A 104 -0.74 -10.11 4.85
C TRP A 104 -0.69 -11.08 6.03
N THR A 105 -1.47 -12.19 5.95
CA THR A 105 -1.43 -13.25 6.95
C THR A 105 -0.07 -13.95 6.98
N ALA A 106 0.49 -14.28 5.81
CA ALA A 106 1.81 -14.89 5.73
C ALA A 106 2.93 -13.97 6.25
N ALA A 107 2.74 -12.65 6.15
CA ALA A 107 3.66 -11.64 6.67
C ALA A 107 3.46 -11.34 8.16
N GLY A 108 2.39 -11.82 8.78
CA GLY A 108 2.04 -11.52 10.18
C GLY A 108 1.63 -10.07 10.41
N VAL A 109 1.03 -9.41 9.40
CA VAL A 109 0.60 -8.00 9.48
C VAL A 109 -0.90 -7.81 9.28
N ALA A 110 -1.65 -8.87 9.03
CA ALA A 110 -3.08 -8.80 8.73
C ALA A 110 -3.90 -8.15 9.86
N ASP A 111 -3.50 -8.33 11.10
CA ASP A 111 -4.13 -7.75 12.29
C ASP A 111 -3.91 -6.24 12.46
N ARG A 112 -2.97 -5.67 11.69
CA ARG A 112 -2.69 -4.22 11.67
C ARG A 112 -3.44 -3.49 10.55
N ILE A 113 -4.13 -4.23 9.67
CA ILE A 113 -4.77 -3.71 8.46
C ILE A 113 -6.29 -3.77 8.61
N ASP A 114 -6.92 -2.59 8.56
CA ASP A 114 -8.38 -2.41 8.51
C ASP A 114 -8.77 -2.15 7.05
N MET A 115 -9.23 -3.21 6.36
CA MET A 115 -9.62 -3.12 4.95
C MET A 115 -11.09 -2.77 4.81
N ARG A 116 -11.38 -1.68 4.11
CA ARG A 116 -12.72 -1.17 3.88
C ARG A 116 -13.04 -1.18 2.40
N ILE A 117 -14.15 -1.85 2.04
CA ILE A 117 -14.61 -1.96 0.66
C ILE A 117 -15.72 -0.94 0.42
N GLY A 118 -15.56 -0.15 -0.64
CA GLY A 118 -16.51 0.87 -1.06
C GLY A 118 -15.83 2.15 -1.54
N PRO A 119 -16.61 3.20 -1.85
CA PRO A 119 -16.05 4.48 -2.25
C PRO A 119 -15.18 5.08 -1.14
N ALA A 120 -13.91 5.32 -1.45
CA ALA A 120 -12.96 5.80 -0.44
C ALA A 120 -13.37 7.17 0.15
N ALA A 121 -14.00 8.04 -0.63
CA ALA A 121 -14.47 9.33 -0.15
C ALA A 121 -15.44 9.16 1.03
N ASP A 122 -16.42 8.26 0.91
CA ASP A 122 -17.41 8.00 1.96
C ASP A 122 -16.73 7.48 3.23
N GLY A 123 -15.80 6.53 3.06
CA GLY A 123 -15.07 5.96 4.18
C GLY A 123 -14.08 6.92 4.84
N LEU A 124 -13.54 7.88 4.09
CA LEU A 124 -12.68 8.94 4.63
C LEU A 124 -13.48 9.95 5.46
N GLU A 125 -14.69 10.32 5.02
CA GLU A 125 -15.60 11.18 5.77
C GLU A 125 -16.06 10.56 7.11
N GLU A 126 -16.06 9.24 7.20
CA GLU A 126 -16.41 8.51 8.42
C GLU A 126 -15.23 8.35 9.40
N LEU A 127 -14.03 8.72 9.01
CA LEU A 127 -12.88 8.65 9.92
C LEU A 127 -13.07 9.64 11.07
N PRO A 128 -12.73 9.23 12.31
CA PRO A 128 -12.78 10.15 13.44
C PRO A 128 -11.67 11.20 13.32
N ASP A 129 -11.91 12.39 13.88
CA ASP A 129 -10.90 13.46 13.94
C ASP A 129 -9.64 13.05 14.73
N GLU A 130 -9.80 12.08 15.63
CA GLU A 130 -8.70 11.54 16.45
C GLU A 130 -8.73 9.98 16.48
N PRO A 131 -7.56 9.31 16.37
CA PRO A 131 -6.24 9.89 16.16
C PRO A 131 -6.07 10.42 14.74
N HIS A 132 -5.30 11.49 14.58
CA HIS A 132 -4.96 12.04 13.27
C HIS A 132 -4.29 11.00 12.37
N VAL A 133 -4.42 11.18 11.06
CA VAL A 133 -3.69 10.42 10.05
C VAL A 133 -2.26 10.96 9.99
N ASP A 134 -1.29 10.11 10.32
CA ASP A 134 0.13 10.49 10.32
C ASP A 134 0.76 10.43 8.93
N LEU A 135 0.28 9.50 8.09
CA LEU A 135 0.76 9.29 6.71
C LEU A 135 -0.37 8.78 5.84
N ALA A 136 -0.47 9.29 4.63
CA ALA A 136 -1.42 8.80 3.64
C ALA A 136 -0.72 8.44 2.33
N PHE A 137 -1.14 7.32 1.73
CA PHE A 137 -0.76 6.90 0.38
C PHE A 137 -1.99 6.85 -0.51
N ILE A 138 -2.03 7.70 -1.55
CA ILE A 138 -3.16 7.81 -2.48
C ILE A 138 -2.71 7.32 -3.85
N ASP A 139 -3.17 6.13 -4.25
CA ASP A 139 -2.88 5.53 -5.56
C ASP A 139 -4.13 4.87 -6.16
N ALA A 140 -5.21 5.61 -6.21
CA ALA A 140 -6.49 5.21 -6.78
C ALA A 140 -6.78 5.92 -8.13
N ASP A 141 -8.03 6.24 -8.39
CA ASP A 141 -8.43 7.01 -9.55
C ASP A 141 -7.89 8.46 -9.50
N LYS A 142 -7.28 8.90 -10.59
CA LYS A 142 -6.63 10.22 -10.65
C LYS A 142 -7.61 11.39 -10.49
N THR A 143 -8.88 11.18 -10.83
CA THR A 143 -9.94 12.20 -10.73
C THR A 143 -10.33 12.47 -9.28
N GLY A 144 -10.20 11.47 -8.39
CA GLY A 144 -10.51 11.58 -6.96
C GLY A 144 -9.41 12.18 -6.09
N TYR A 145 -8.16 12.29 -6.60
CA TYR A 145 -7.00 12.66 -5.78
C TYR A 145 -7.15 13.94 -4.95
N LEU A 146 -7.68 15.00 -5.55
CA LEU A 146 -7.87 16.27 -4.82
C LEU A 146 -8.91 16.14 -3.72
N ASN A 147 -9.97 15.37 -3.96
CA ASN A 147 -11.00 15.13 -2.96
C ASN A 147 -10.43 14.30 -1.80
N TYR A 148 -9.72 13.20 -2.10
CA TYR A 148 -9.08 12.39 -1.06
C TYR A 148 -8.09 13.19 -0.22
N LEU A 149 -7.29 14.06 -0.88
CA LEU A 149 -6.36 14.93 -0.17
C LEU A 149 -7.09 15.88 0.78
N VAL A 150 -8.19 16.52 0.33
CA VAL A 150 -8.96 17.45 1.16
C VAL A 150 -9.58 16.75 2.38
N LEU A 151 -10.08 15.53 2.20
CA LEU A 151 -10.67 14.72 3.28
C LEU A 151 -9.64 14.21 4.30
N LEU A 152 -8.37 14.13 3.90
CA LEU A 152 -7.26 13.67 4.77
C LEU A 152 -6.52 14.82 5.48
N LEU A 153 -6.74 16.06 5.04
CA LEU A 153 -6.14 17.22 5.71
C LEU A 153 -6.95 17.58 6.97
N PRO A 154 -6.25 17.96 8.07
CA PRO A 154 -6.91 18.41 9.29
C PRO A 154 -7.65 19.74 9.13
#